data_7424c18fcc9c7f134d82c067511d433d
#
_entry.id   7424c18fcc9c7f134d82c067511d433d
#
_cell.length_a   1.000
_cell.length_b   1.000
_cell.length_c   1.000
_cell.angle_alpha   90.00
_cell.angle_beta   90.00
_cell.angle_gamma   90.00
#
_symmetry.space_group_name_H-M   'P 1'
#
loop_
_entity.id
_entity.type
_entity.pdbx_description
1 polymer ?
#
loop_
_entity_poly.entity_id
_entity_poly.type
_entity_poly.pdbx_seq_one_letter_code
_entity_poly.pdbx_strand_id
1 'polypeptide(L)'
;MEILSKIKKIKGLWLTVLGLAIAVTLIVIGSVDYTLGRPDNKEKDKPDIIDTAEYVKRLEGEVAALLERVNGVGTASVLITLESDSENVFAYDSKNGSREYLTTGSGSSESAVLLRRMTPRLRGIAVVCSGGENPVVQQKLISLLCALFDLSSTKVFVSG
;
A
#
# COMPACT_ATOMS: atom_id res chain seq x y z
N MET A 1 51.46 17.30 -30.51
CA MET A 1 50.78 18.64 -30.60
C MET A 1 50.57 19.13 -32.04
N GLU A 2 50.77 18.29 -33.08
CA GLU A 2 50.58 18.71 -34.50
C GLU A 2 49.18 18.45 -35.07
N ILE A 3 48.36 17.65 -34.42
CA ILE A 3 47.04 17.28 -34.93
C ILE A 3 46.02 18.39 -34.72
N LEU A 4 46.15 19.19 -33.68
CA LEU A 4 45.26 20.29 -33.34
C LEU A 4 45.43 21.53 -34.25
N SER A 5 46.57 21.71 -34.89
CA SER A 5 46.81 22.85 -35.80
C SER A 5 46.23 22.64 -37.20
N LYS A 6 46.05 21.38 -37.65
CA LYS A 6 45.44 21.02 -38.98
C LYS A 6 43.91 21.15 -38.99
N ILE A 7 43.28 21.09 -37.82
CA ILE A 7 41.80 21.13 -37.67
C ILE A 7 41.27 22.58 -37.88
N LYS A 8 42.14 23.60 -37.62
CA LYS A 8 41.74 25.01 -37.72
C LYS A 8 41.57 25.56 -39.13
N LYS A 9 41.91 24.80 -40.18
CA LYS A 9 41.97 25.29 -41.58
C LYS A 9 40.69 25.00 -42.41
N ILE A 10 39.73 24.27 -41.87
CA ILE A 10 38.48 23.95 -42.59
C ILE A 10 37.32 24.61 -41.84
N LYS A 11 36.87 25.78 -42.38
CA LYS A 11 35.75 26.57 -41.80
C LYS A 11 34.45 25.81 -41.62
N GLY A 12 34.27 24.62 -42.26
CA GLY A 12 33.09 23.77 -42.12
C GLY A 12 33.24 22.65 -41.06
N LEU A 13 34.47 22.24 -40.72
CA LEU A 13 34.72 21.12 -39.85
C LEU A 13 34.35 21.43 -38.39
N TRP A 14 34.45 22.67 -37.95
CA TRP A 14 34.03 23.09 -36.60
C TRP A 14 32.51 23.06 -36.43
N LEU A 15 31.76 23.42 -37.48
CA LEU A 15 30.31 23.31 -37.45
C LEU A 15 29.85 21.86 -37.41
N THR A 16 30.53 20.93 -38.06
CA THR A 16 30.22 19.49 -37.99
C THR A 16 30.56 18.90 -36.63
N VAL A 17 31.69 19.30 -36.02
CA VAL A 17 32.06 18.87 -34.67
C VAL A 17 31.09 19.43 -33.63
N LEU A 18 30.67 20.69 -33.78
CA LEU A 18 29.65 21.29 -32.90
C LEU A 18 28.31 20.59 -33.04
N GLY A 19 27.89 20.27 -34.26
CA GLY A 19 26.66 19.52 -34.54
C GLY A 19 26.68 18.10 -33.92
N LEU A 20 27.83 17.42 -34.04
CA LEU A 20 28.01 16.10 -33.47
C LEU A 20 28.00 16.14 -31.93
N ALA A 21 28.60 17.16 -31.32
CA ALA A 21 28.58 17.35 -29.87
C ALA A 21 27.14 17.59 -29.37
N ILE A 22 26.35 18.41 -30.08
CA ILE A 22 24.94 18.65 -29.73
C ILE A 22 24.11 17.35 -29.91
N ALA A 23 24.35 16.58 -30.97
CA ALA A 23 23.65 15.32 -31.18
C ALA A 23 23.94 14.31 -30.07
N VAL A 24 25.21 14.19 -29.65
CA VAL A 24 25.59 13.29 -28.53
C VAL A 24 24.97 13.77 -27.22
N THR A 25 24.94 15.05 -26.93
CA THR A 25 24.30 15.58 -25.71
C THR A 25 22.79 15.35 -25.73
N LEU A 26 22.12 15.48 -26.87
CA LEU A 26 20.69 15.17 -27.01
C LEU A 26 20.40 13.69 -26.86
N ILE A 27 21.29 12.79 -27.35
CA ILE A 27 21.15 11.34 -27.14
C ILE A 27 21.33 10.99 -25.67
N VAL A 28 22.32 11.58 -24.98
CA VAL A 28 22.53 11.33 -23.55
C VAL A 28 21.36 11.88 -22.72
N ILE A 29 20.84 13.05 -23.05
CA ILE A 29 19.66 13.62 -22.40
C ILE A 29 18.40 12.80 -22.74
N GLY A 30 18.26 12.30 -23.96
CA GLY A 30 17.13 11.46 -24.36
C GLY A 30 17.18 10.02 -23.84
N SER A 31 18.35 9.53 -23.43
CA SER A 31 18.50 8.19 -22.83
C SER A 31 18.43 8.22 -21.28
N VAL A 32 18.43 9.40 -20.66
CA VAL A 32 18.03 9.54 -19.28
C VAL A 32 16.50 9.52 -19.28
N ASP A 33 15.93 8.38 -18.92
CA ASP A 33 14.51 8.29 -18.59
C ASP A 33 14.21 9.36 -17.55
N TYR A 34 13.64 10.48 -18.02
CA TYR A 34 13.01 11.43 -17.13
C TYR A 34 11.77 10.77 -16.54
N THR A 35 11.95 9.92 -15.53
CA THR A 35 10.91 9.55 -14.59
C THR A 35 10.56 10.75 -13.70
N LEU A 36 10.46 11.93 -14.31
CA LEU A 36 9.88 13.10 -13.69
C LEU A 36 8.37 13.04 -13.90
N GLY A 37 7.70 12.36 -12.97
CA GLY A 37 6.34 12.70 -12.60
C GLY A 37 5.32 12.66 -13.72
N ARG A 38 5.36 11.65 -14.61
CA ARG A 38 4.12 11.27 -15.28
C ARG A 38 3.38 10.41 -14.30
N PRO A 39 2.26 10.83 -13.72
CA PRO A 39 1.43 9.91 -12.99
C PRO A 39 1.06 8.83 -14.01
N ASP A 40 1.58 7.64 -13.82
CA ASP A 40 1.24 6.46 -14.61
C ASP A 40 -0.25 6.21 -14.36
N ASN A 41 -1.07 6.80 -15.23
CA ASN A 41 -2.54 6.71 -15.19
C ASN A 41 -3.02 5.30 -15.63
N LYS A 42 -2.12 4.30 -15.55
CA LYS A 42 -2.41 2.90 -15.86
C LYS A 42 -2.81 2.06 -14.65
N GLU A 43 -2.84 2.65 -13.46
CA GLU A 43 -3.21 1.93 -12.23
C GLU A 43 -4.62 2.25 -11.71
N LYS A 44 -5.47 2.92 -12.53
CA LYS A 44 -6.83 3.27 -12.12
C LYS A 44 -7.87 2.16 -12.26
N ASP A 45 -7.51 1.01 -12.81
CA ASP A 45 -8.46 -0.10 -13.01
C ASP A 45 -8.05 -1.43 -12.37
N LYS A 46 -6.96 -1.47 -11.61
CA LYS A 46 -6.81 -2.57 -10.64
C LYS A 46 -7.59 -2.15 -9.40
N PRO A 47 -8.62 -2.90 -9.00
CA PRO A 47 -9.21 -2.67 -7.69
C PRO A 47 -8.05 -2.71 -6.69
N ASP A 48 -7.88 -1.63 -5.91
CA ASP A 48 -6.92 -1.59 -4.81
C ASP A 48 -7.16 -2.82 -3.94
N ILE A 49 -6.47 -3.89 -4.26
CA ILE A 49 -6.43 -5.06 -3.39
C ILE A 49 -5.61 -4.56 -2.21
N ILE A 50 -6.29 -4.12 -1.16
CA ILE A 50 -5.62 -3.86 0.11
C ILE A 50 -4.93 -5.16 0.44
N ASP A 51 -3.60 -5.16 0.40
CA ASP A 51 -2.84 -6.31 0.87
C ASP A 51 -3.20 -6.47 2.35
N THR A 52 -4.01 -7.50 2.62
CA THR A 52 -4.52 -7.79 3.95
C THR A 52 -3.38 -7.92 4.96
N ALA A 53 -2.22 -8.45 4.52
CA ALA A 53 -1.04 -8.59 5.36
C ALA A 53 -0.42 -7.23 5.71
N GLU A 54 -0.32 -6.32 4.74
CA GLU A 54 0.17 -4.96 4.98
C GLU A 54 -0.78 -4.17 5.88
N TYR A 55 -2.09 -4.31 5.65
CA TYR A 55 -3.11 -3.70 6.50
C TYR A 55 -2.99 -4.14 7.96
N VAL A 56 -2.90 -5.46 8.20
CA VAL A 56 -2.74 -6.02 9.55
C VAL A 56 -1.48 -5.50 10.20
N LYS A 57 -0.34 -5.57 9.52
CA LYS A 57 0.95 -5.11 10.03
C LYS A 57 0.93 -3.63 10.43
N ARG A 58 0.31 -2.79 9.61
CA ARG A 58 0.14 -1.38 9.94
C ARG A 58 -0.74 -1.19 11.17
N LEU A 59 -1.86 -1.91 11.24
CA LEU A 59 -2.79 -1.84 12.37
C LEU A 59 -2.13 -2.30 13.67
N GLU A 60 -1.35 -3.39 13.64
CA GLU A 60 -0.56 -3.86 14.79
C GLU A 60 0.39 -2.78 15.29
N GLY A 61 1.09 -2.09 14.40
CA GLY A 61 1.98 -0.99 14.76
C GLY A 61 1.26 0.22 15.37
N GLU A 62 0.11 0.60 14.80
CA GLU A 62 -0.71 1.71 15.31
C GLU A 62 -1.29 1.37 16.69
N VAL A 63 -1.76 0.15 16.88
CA VAL A 63 -2.28 -0.32 18.18
C VAL A 63 -1.16 -0.38 19.21
N ALA A 64 0.01 -0.93 18.88
CA ALA A 64 1.16 -0.99 19.80
C ALA A 64 1.54 0.43 20.27
N ALA A 65 1.67 1.39 19.34
CA ALA A 65 1.99 2.78 19.66
C ALA A 65 0.92 3.46 20.53
N LEU A 66 -0.36 3.08 20.38
CA LEU A 66 -1.44 3.56 21.24
C LEU A 66 -1.33 2.99 22.65
N LEU A 67 -1.09 1.66 22.76
CA LEU A 67 -1.00 0.98 24.05
C LEU A 67 0.18 1.48 24.89
N GLU A 68 1.31 1.80 24.28
CA GLU A 68 2.49 2.35 24.97
C GLU A 68 2.24 3.72 25.60
N ARG A 69 1.18 4.42 25.18
CA ARG A 69 0.76 5.70 25.82
C ARG A 69 -0.11 5.49 27.06
N VAL A 70 -0.52 4.26 27.34
CA VAL A 70 -1.32 3.94 28.53
C VAL A 70 -0.40 3.88 29.75
N ASN A 71 -0.76 4.59 30.82
CA ASN A 71 0.01 4.60 32.04
C ASN A 71 0.17 3.19 32.63
N GLY A 72 1.41 2.80 32.85
CA GLY A 72 1.78 1.47 33.38
C GLY A 72 2.11 0.46 32.29
N VAL A 73 2.03 0.84 31.01
CA VAL A 73 2.47 0.04 29.87
C VAL A 73 3.81 0.57 29.39
N GLY A 74 4.78 -0.33 29.24
CA GLY A 74 6.04 -0.01 28.56
C GLY A 74 5.95 -0.44 27.09
N THR A 75 7.03 -1.03 26.57
CA THR A 75 7.05 -1.56 25.18
C THR A 75 5.97 -2.61 24.99
N ALA A 76 5.20 -2.48 23.92
CA ALA A 76 4.11 -3.39 23.59
C ALA A 76 4.33 -4.04 22.21
N SER A 77 4.04 -5.33 22.16
CA SER A 77 3.96 -6.11 20.92
C SER A 77 2.54 -6.61 20.74
N VAL A 78 1.99 -6.42 19.57
CA VAL A 78 0.60 -6.74 19.24
C VAL A 78 0.56 -7.72 18.09
N LEU A 79 -0.29 -8.72 18.19
CA LEU A 79 -0.63 -9.65 17.12
C LEU A 79 -2.13 -9.62 16.89
N ILE A 80 -2.53 -9.39 15.65
CA ILE A 80 -3.94 -9.33 15.24
C ILE A 80 -4.24 -10.52 14.33
N THR A 81 -5.33 -11.22 14.61
CA THR A 81 -5.85 -12.27 13.73
C THR A 81 -7.17 -11.86 13.12
N LEU A 82 -7.35 -12.17 11.83
CA LEU A 82 -8.57 -11.86 11.09
C LEU A 82 -9.51 -13.05 11.04
N GLU A 83 -10.80 -12.78 11.01
CA GLU A 83 -11.86 -13.76 10.80
C GLU A 83 -12.14 -13.97 9.30
N SER A 84 -12.02 -12.89 8.52
CA SER A 84 -12.20 -12.91 7.08
C SER A 84 -11.24 -11.94 6.42
N ASP A 85 -10.85 -12.25 5.20
CA ASP A 85 -10.16 -11.30 4.33
C ASP A 85 -11.10 -10.20 3.84
N SER A 86 -10.54 -9.21 3.13
CA SER A 86 -11.35 -8.20 2.44
C SER A 86 -12.20 -8.89 1.36
N GLU A 87 -13.51 -8.66 1.39
CA GLU A 87 -14.44 -9.22 0.43
C GLU A 87 -14.99 -8.13 -0.49
N ASN A 88 -14.94 -8.38 -1.80
CA ASN A 88 -15.56 -7.53 -2.79
C ASN A 88 -17.00 -8.00 -3.02
N VAL A 89 -17.96 -7.12 -2.78
CA VAL A 89 -19.36 -7.36 -3.09
C VAL A 89 -19.69 -6.76 -4.44
N PHE A 90 -20.02 -7.63 -5.40
CA PHE A 90 -20.41 -7.24 -6.75
C PHE A 90 -21.92 -7.15 -6.90
N ALA A 91 -22.37 -6.29 -7.83
CA ALA A 91 -23.76 -6.19 -8.19
C ALA A 91 -24.21 -7.46 -8.94
N TYR A 92 -25.38 -7.98 -8.60
CA TYR A 92 -26.01 -9.09 -9.32
C TYR A 92 -27.51 -8.83 -9.50
N ASP A 93 -28.05 -9.31 -10.61
CA ASP A 93 -29.48 -9.39 -10.84
C ASP A 93 -29.96 -10.85 -10.55
N SER A 94 -31.14 -10.99 -9.99
CA SER A 94 -31.72 -12.29 -9.70
C SER A 94 -32.94 -12.49 -10.57
N LYS A 95 -32.77 -13.26 -11.63
CA LYS A 95 -33.89 -13.68 -12.51
C LYS A 95 -34.07 -15.18 -12.43
N ASN A 96 -35.31 -15.62 -12.17
CA ASN A 96 -35.68 -17.04 -12.17
C ASN A 96 -34.83 -17.93 -11.25
N GLY A 97 -34.33 -17.40 -10.10
CA GLY A 97 -33.50 -18.16 -9.17
C GLY A 97 -32.03 -18.30 -9.59
N SER A 98 -31.62 -17.76 -10.75
CA SER A 98 -30.24 -17.64 -11.16
C SER A 98 -29.70 -16.26 -10.80
N ARG A 99 -28.44 -16.20 -10.32
CA ARG A 99 -27.71 -14.95 -10.06
C ARG A 99 -26.81 -14.67 -11.25
N GLU A 100 -27.01 -13.51 -11.86
CA GLU A 100 -26.16 -13.01 -12.94
C GLU A 100 -25.46 -11.74 -12.47
N TYR A 101 -24.13 -11.69 -12.54
CA TYR A 101 -23.39 -10.49 -12.17
C TYR A 101 -23.62 -9.40 -13.19
N LEU A 102 -23.90 -8.19 -12.70
CA LEU A 102 -23.96 -7.01 -13.55
C LEU A 102 -22.55 -6.62 -13.98
N THR A 103 -22.35 -6.52 -15.28
CA THR A 103 -21.08 -6.14 -15.88
C THR A 103 -21.19 -4.77 -16.55
N THR A 104 -20.08 -4.07 -16.64
CA THR A 104 -19.94 -2.83 -17.41
C THR A 104 -18.81 -2.99 -18.42
N GLY A 105 -18.95 -2.34 -19.58
CA GLY A 105 -18.01 -2.50 -20.69
C GLY A 105 -18.53 -3.48 -21.74
N SER A 106 -17.71 -3.80 -22.73
CA SER A 106 -18.02 -4.78 -23.78
C SER A 106 -16.74 -5.49 -24.24
N GLY A 107 -16.87 -6.79 -24.55
CA GLY A 107 -15.75 -7.61 -25.04
C GLY A 107 -14.65 -7.77 -23.98
N SER A 108 -13.41 -7.52 -24.38
CA SER A 108 -12.23 -7.70 -23.49
C SER A 108 -12.13 -6.70 -22.34
N SER A 109 -12.98 -5.68 -22.31
CA SER A 109 -13.04 -4.67 -21.24
C SER A 109 -14.25 -4.85 -20.32
N GLU A 110 -14.94 -5.99 -20.42
CA GLU A 110 -16.07 -6.29 -19.55
C GLU A 110 -15.60 -6.58 -18.13
N SER A 111 -16.17 -5.88 -17.15
CA SER A 111 -15.84 -6.05 -15.72
C SER A 111 -17.08 -6.02 -14.85
N ALA A 112 -17.09 -6.82 -13.78
CA ALA A 112 -18.19 -6.85 -12.83
C ALA A 112 -18.28 -5.54 -12.05
N VAL A 113 -19.50 -5.04 -11.84
CA VAL A 113 -19.75 -3.81 -11.10
C VAL A 113 -19.53 -4.04 -9.62
N LEU A 114 -18.48 -3.44 -9.06
CA LEU A 114 -18.18 -3.47 -7.64
C LEU A 114 -19.15 -2.55 -6.89
N LEU A 115 -19.96 -3.09 -5.99
CA LEU A 115 -20.86 -2.31 -5.15
C LEU A 115 -20.18 -1.75 -3.93
N ARG A 116 -19.45 -2.58 -3.23
CA ARG A 116 -18.69 -2.20 -2.03
C ARG A 116 -17.59 -3.20 -1.73
N ARG A 117 -16.58 -2.73 -1.00
CA ARG A 117 -15.57 -3.58 -0.39
C ARG A 117 -15.84 -3.67 1.11
N MET A 118 -15.86 -4.87 1.64
CA MET A 118 -15.95 -5.08 3.08
C MET A 118 -14.55 -5.10 3.68
N THR A 119 -14.35 -4.34 4.76
CA THR A 119 -13.10 -4.38 5.53
C THR A 119 -12.99 -5.72 6.26
N PRO A 120 -11.76 -6.25 6.43
CA PRO A 120 -11.52 -7.46 7.20
C PRO A 120 -12.10 -7.34 8.61
N ARG A 121 -12.69 -8.41 9.13
CA ARG A 121 -13.14 -8.47 10.51
C ARG A 121 -12.04 -9.07 11.38
N LEU A 122 -11.80 -8.46 12.53
CA LEU A 122 -10.86 -8.99 13.50
C LEU A 122 -11.45 -10.20 14.22
N ARG A 123 -10.66 -11.26 14.34
CA ARG A 123 -11.01 -12.47 15.08
C ARG A 123 -10.57 -12.36 16.54
N GLY A 124 -9.35 -11.84 16.77
CA GLY A 124 -8.80 -11.68 18.09
C GLY A 124 -7.51 -10.87 18.09
N ILE A 125 -7.13 -10.42 19.27
CA ILE A 125 -5.94 -9.61 19.51
C ILE A 125 -5.18 -10.20 20.69
N ALA A 126 -3.86 -10.41 20.53
CA ALA A 126 -2.95 -10.74 21.59
C ALA A 126 -1.96 -9.61 21.81
N VAL A 127 -1.73 -9.22 23.04
CA VAL A 127 -0.80 -8.17 23.45
C VAL A 127 0.17 -8.74 24.47
N VAL A 128 1.45 -8.53 24.22
CA VAL A 128 2.51 -8.76 25.21
C VAL A 128 3.18 -7.42 25.47
N CYS A 129 3.17 -6.97 26.74
CA CYS A 129 3.71 -5.66 27.06
C CYS A 129 4.34 -5.63 28.46
N SER A 130 5.35 -4.79 28.62
CA SER A 130 5.90 -4.53 29.95
C SER A 130 4.80 -3.93 30.85
N GLY A 131 4.55 -4.54 31.99
CA GLY A 131 3.47 -4.16 32.93
C GLY A 131 2.14 -4.90 32.68
N GLY A 132 2.06 -5.79 31.67
CA GLY A 132 0.89 -6.64 31.40
C GLY A 132 0.58 -7.66 32.49
N GLU A 133 1.50 -7.90 33.43
CA GLU A 133 1.26 -8.74 34.63
C GLU A 133 0.39 -8.01 35.67
N ASN A 134 0.30 -6.67 35.62
CA ASN A 134 -0.52 -5.93 36.56
C ASN A 134 -2.01 -6.05 36.19
N PRO A 135 -2.87 -6.61 37.05
CA PRO A 135 -4.29 -6.82 36.75
C PRO A 135 -5.04 -5.53 36.37
N VAL A 136 -4.63 -4.40 36.94
CA VAL A 136 -5.26 -3.09 36.64
C VAL A 136 -4.92 -2.63 35.23
N VAL A 137 -3.67 -2.80 34.81
CA VAL A 137 -3.21 -2.50 33.45
C VAL A 137 -3.89 -3.44 32.48
N GLN A 138 -3.87 -4.73 32.75
CA GLN A 138 -4.49 -5.76 31.93
C GLN A 138 -5.97 -5.46 31.66
N GLN A 139 -6.74 -5.14 32.72
CA GLN A 139 -8.16 -4.83 32.59
C GLN A 139 -8.39 -3.55 31.75
N LYS A 140 -7.54 -2.54 31.91
CA LYS A 140 -7.62 -1.29 31.09
C LYS A 140 -7.37 -1.59 29.62
N LEU A 141 -6.33 -2.39 29.31
CA LEU A 141 -5.99 -2.74 27.93
C LEU A 141 -7.10 -3.57 27.28
N ILE A 142 -7.62 -4.57 27.98
CA ILE A 142 -8.75 -5.39 27.50
C ILE A 142 -9.95 -4.49 27.21
N SER A 143 -10.34 -3.63 28.14
CA SER A 143 -11.48 -2.72 27.95
C SER A 143 -11.27 -1.77 26.79
N LEU A 144 -10.07 -1.23 26.60
CA LEU A 144 -9.70 -0.35 25.50
C LEU A 144 -9.85 -1.06 24.16
N LEU A 145 -9.26 -2.26 24.04
CA LEU A 145 -9.28 -3.03 22.80
C LEU A 145 -10.68 -3.53 22.44
N CYS A 146 -11.47 -3.94 23.44
CA CYS A 146 -12.86 -4.31 23.23
C CYS A 146 -13.69 -3.13 22.69
N ALA A 147 -13.48 -1.93 23.25
CA ALA A 147 -14.19 -0.72 22.82
C ALA A 147 -13.78 -0.25 21.42
N LEU A 148 -12.48 -0.39 21.07
CA LEU A 148 -11.97 0.04 19.76
C LEU A 148 -12.42 -0.86 18.62
N PHE A 149 -12.45 -2.16 18.85
CA PHE A 149 -12.63 -3.16 17.78
C PHE A 149 -13.95 -3.94 17.87
N ASP A 150 -14.82 -3.57 18.79
CA ASP A 150 -16.10 -4.28 19.06
C ASP A 150 -15.87 -5.79 19.28
N LEU A 151 -14.80 -6.13 20.03
CA LEU A 151 -14.44 -7.49 20.38
C LEU A 151 -14.96 -7.87 21.76
N SER A 152 -15.33 -9.14 21.90
CA SER A 152 -15.56 -9.74 23.22
C SER A 152 -14.23 -9.83 23.98
N SER A 153 -14.25 -9.66 25.30
CA SER A 153 -13.08 -9.83 26.18
C SER A 153 -12.43 -11.22 26.07
N THR A 154 -13.19 -12.23 25.67
CA THR A 154 -12.67 -13.59 25.41
C THR A 154 -11.78 -13.69 24.17
N LYS A 155 -11.82 -12.67 23.29
CA LYS A 155 -11.03 -12.58 22.06
C LYS A 155 -9.80 -11.68 22.23
N VAL A 156 -9.58 -11.13 23.41
CA VAL A 156 -8.46 -10.25 23.74
C VAL A 156 -7.61 -10.90 24.83
N PHE A 157 -6.35 -11.11 24.53
CA PHE A 157 -5.37 -11.65 25.48
C PHE A 157 -4.29 -10.61 25.77
N VAL A 158 -4.00 -10.37 27.04
CA VAL A 158 -2.93 -9.46 27.49
C VAL A 158 -2.05 -10.18 28.48
N SER A 159 -0.74 -10.09 28.30
CA SER A 159 0.30 -10.65 29.19
C SER A 159 1.49 -9.70 29.27
N GLY A 160 2.34 -9.91 30.24
CA GLY A 160 3.61 -9.21 30.43
C GLY A 160 4.79 -10.15 30.45
#